data_1a26847872b214d1770a3b48666b3a77
#
_entry.id   1a26847872b214d1770a3b48666b3a77
#
_cell.length_a   1.000
_cell.length_b   1.000
_cell.length_c   1.000
_cell.angle_alpha   90.00
_cell.angle_beta   90.00
_cell.angle_gamma   90.00
#
_symmetry.space_group_name_H-M   'P 1'
#
loop_
_entity.id
_entity.type
_entity.pdbx_description
1 polymer ?
#
loop_
_entity_poly.entity_id
_entity_poly.type
_entity_poly.pdbx_seq_one_letter_code
_entity_poly.pdbx_strand_id
1 'polypeptide(L)'
;MTSIGVDIHKTAIVSSNVELGAGSVVGEYAILGRAPRGKGDGELPLVIGPGAVIRPFTTIYAGSTIGARLETGQGASIREDNVLGDDVSVGTHAALEFGNRIGSRVRVHTGCFLELTTIEDDVFLGPHVVFTDDPHPMCPAYLDCVRGGVVRKGARIGANSTILPGVEIGADALVGAGSVVRTTVPPRGVWAGNPAIELTDEITKLKCFAGIFPHAYSWLERT
;
A
#
# COMPACT_ATOMS: atom_id res chain seq x y z
N MET A 1 -8.18 -25.90 24.75
CA MET A 1 -8.02 -24.98 23.63
C MET A 1 -6.86 -24.06 24.01
N THR A 2 -5.70 -24.26 23.41
CA THR A 2 -4.53 -23.38 23.59
C THR A 2 -4.92 -22.02 23.01
N SER A 3 -4.95 -20.99 23.86
CA SER A 3 -5.10 -19.61 23.37
C SER A 3 -3.93 -19.35 22.42
N ILE A 4 -4.25 -19.06 21.16
CA ILE A 4 -3.24 -18.64 20.19
C ILE A 4 -2.77 -17.26 20.65
N GLY A 5 -1.67 -17.24 21.42
CA GLY A 5 -1.08 -16.01 21.96
C GLY A 5 -0.46 -15.15 20.85
N VAL A 6 -0.05 -13.96 21.22
CA VAL A 6 0.81 -13.10 20.39
C VAL A 6 2.26 -13.45 20.70
N ASP A 7 3.10 -13.63 19.66
CA ASP A 7 4.53 -13.87 19.81
C ASP A 7 5.31 -12.58 19.53
N ILE A 8 5.93 -12.01 20.55
CA ILE A 8 6.66 -10.75 20.46
C ILE A 8 8.14 -11.01 20.79
N HIS A 9 9.02 -10.76 19.81
CA HIS A 9 10.45 -10.88 20.05
C HIS A 9 10.91 -9.91 21.15
N LYS A 10 11.81 -10.37 22.02
CA LYS A 10 12.28 -9.63 23.20
C LYS A 10 12.93 -8.26 22.93
N THR A 11 13.38 -8.02 21.70
CA THR A 11 13.96 -6.73 21.28
C THR A 11 12.96 -5.79 20.63
N ALA A 12 11.73 -6.24 20.40
CA ALA A 12 10.68 -5.38 19.87
C ALA A 12 10.22 -4.37 20.93
N ILE A 13 9.86 -3.19 20.51
CA ILE A 13 9.29 -2.12 21.34
C ILE A 13 7.82 -2.01 20.99
N VAL A 14 6.95 -2.37 21.92
CA VAL A 14 5.49 -2.29 21.76
C VAL A 14 4.94 -1.37 22.82
N SER A 15 4.35 -0.25 22.41
CA SER A 15 3.77 0.75 23.30
C SER A 15 2.47 0.22 23.95
N SER A 16 2.08 0.78 25.08
CA SER A 16 0.89 0.35 25.83
C SER A 16 -0.44 0.60 25.13
N ASN A 17 -0.45 1.45 24.10
CA ASN A 17 -1.59 1.80 23.28
C ASN A 17 -1.79 0.90 22.04
N VAL A 18 -1.07 -0.24 21.98
CA VAL A 18 -1.14 -1.17 20.85
C VAL A 18 -2.04 -2.34 21.19
N GLU A 19 -3.06 -2.55 20.34
CA GLU A 19 -3.90 -3.73 20.36
C GLU A 19 -3.45 -4.68 19.24
N LEU A 20 -2.94 -5.86 19.61
CA LEU A 20 -2.53 -6.90 18.67
C LEU A 20 -3.51 -8.08 18.69
N GLY A 21 -4.05 -8.43 17.55
CA GLY A 21 -4.91 -9.59 17.39
C GLY A 21 -4.17 -10.92 17.59
N ALA A 22 -4.90 -11.94 17.99
CA ALA A 22 -4.38 -13.27 18.29
C ALA A 22 -3.61 -13.89 17.10
N GLY A 23 -2.57 -14.66 17.39
CA GLY A 23 -1.73 -15.32 16.38
C GLY A 23 -0.77 -14.40 15.65
N SER A 24 -0.64 -13.14 16.08
CA SER A 24 0.33 -12.21 15.49
C SER A 24 1.75 -12.51 15.96
N VAL A 25 2.72 -12.29 15.07
CA VAL A 25 4.17 -12.46 15.31
C VAL A 25 4.87 -11.13 15.07
N VAL A 26 5.68 -10.68 16.04
CA VAL A 26 6.44 -9.42 15.96
C VAL A 26 7.93 -9.73 16.04
N GLY A 27 8.64 -9.40 14.97
CA GLY A 27 10.06 -9.66 14.79
C GLY A 27 10.98 -8.70 15.55
N GLU A 28 12.27 -8.95 15.40
CA GLU A 28 13.35 -8.24 16.09
C GLU A 28 13.35 -6.74 15.79
N TYR A 29 13.54 -5.93 16.82
CA TYR A 29 13.69 -4.48 16.71
C TYR A 29 12.50 -3.77 16.01
N ALA A 30 11.34 -4.43 15.90
CA ALA A 30 10.13 -3.76 15.45
C ALA A 30 9.66 -2.73 16.49
N ILE A 31 9.10 -1.62 16.04
CA ILE A 31 8.58 -0.55 16.91
C ILE A 31 7.09 -0.35 16.57
N LEU A 32 6.22 -0.66 17.54
CA LEU A 32 4.77 -0.55 17.37
C LEU A 32 4.18 0.47 18.33
N GLY A 33 3.32 1.33 17.82
CA GLY A 33 2.62 2.36 18.60
C GLY A 33 3.45 3.61 18.86
N ARG A 34 4.48 3.88 18.06
CA ARG A 34 5.27 5.12 18.13
C ARG A 34 4.34 6.34 17.99
N ALA A 35 4.44 7.28 18.93
CA ALA A 35 3.69 8.54 18.82
C ALA A 35 4.13 9.34 17.58
N PRO A 36 3.18 9.83 16.75
CA PRO A 36 3.51 10.72 15.66
C PRO A 36 3.92 12.11 16.18
N ARG A 37 4.47 12.91 15.30
CA ARG A 37 4.94 14.26 15.62
C ARG A 37 3.80 15.09 16.22
N GLY A 38 4.05 15.71 17.36
CA GLY A 38 3.08 16.58 18.06
C GLY A 38 2.08 15.83 18.95
N LYS A 39 2.22 14.50 19.10
CA LYS A 39 1.43 13.65 19.98
C LYS A 39 2.29 13.06 21.09
N GLY A 40 1.66 12.83 22.24
CA GLY A 40 2.26 12.12 23.37
C GLY A 40 2.17 10.60 23.22
N ASP A 41 3.06 9.88 23.92
CA ASP A 41 3.00 8.42 23.98
C ASP A 41 1.67 7.96 24.60
N GLY A 42 0.99 7.02 23.94
CA GLY A 42 -0.29 6.49 24.38
C GLY A 42 -1.51 7.36 24.04
N GLU A 43 -1.34 8.54 23.44
CA GLU A 43 -2.45 9.44 23.09
C GLU A 43 -3.35 8.87 21.98
N LEU A 44 -2.77 8.15 21.03
CA LEU A 44 -3.49 7.54 19.91
C LEU A 44 -3.37 6.01 20.00
N PRO A 45 -4.44 5.25 19.72
CA PRO A 45 -4.35 3.79 19.64
C PRO A 45 -3.67 3.34 18.34
N LEU A 46 -3.05 2.16 18.38
CA LEU A 46 -2.73 1.38 17.19
C LEU A 46 -3.47 0.05 17.29
N VAL A 47 -4.31 -0.25 16.31
CA VAL A 47 -5.07 -1.51 16.27
C VAL A 47 -4.60 -2.34 15.10
N ILE A 48 -4.17 -3.58 15.37
CA ILE A 48 -3.73 -4.55 14.37
C ILE A 48 -4.53 -5.84 14.55
N GLY A 49 -5.23 -6.26 13.51
CA GLY A 49 -6.05 -7.46 13.49
C GLY A 49 -5.25 -8.76 13.69
N PRO A 50 -5.93 -9.91 13.78
CA PRO A 50 -5.30 -11.20 14.07
C PRO A 50 -4.42 -11.71 12.93
N GLY A 51 -3.40 -12.50 13.30
CA GLY A 51 -2.53 -13.20 12.35
C GLY A 51 -1.52 -12.31 11.62
N ALA A 52 -1.21 -11.13 12.14
CA ALA A 52 -0.20 -10.25 11.55
C ALA A 52 1.21 -10.86 11.65
N VAL A 53 2.01 -10.73 10.60
CA VAL A 53 3.43 -11.08 10.57
C VAL A 53 4.25 -9.82 10.35
N ILE A 54 4.81 -9.29 11.43
CA ILE A 54 5.58 -8.05 11.43
C ILE A 54 7.05 -8.39 11.45
N ARG A 55 7.74 -8.13 10.34
CA ARG A 55 9.16 -8.47 10.14
C ARG A 55 10.08 -7.51 10.91
N PRO A 56 11.36 -7.91 11.09
CA PRO A 56 12.34 -7.09 11.82
C PRO A 56 12.44 -5.66 11.31
N PHE A 57 12.72 -4.73 12.23
CA PHE A 57 12.92 -3.30 11.98
C PHE A 57 11.71 -2.56 11.41
N THR A 58 10.54 -3.19 11.35
CA THR A 58 9.30 -2.51 10.96
C THR A 58 8.90 -1.48 12.00
N THR A 59 8.50 -0.29 11.56
CA THR A 59 7.94 0.74 12.45
C THR A 59 6.49 1.03 12.06
N ILE A 60 5.56 0.89 13.03
CA ILE A 60 4.16 1.25 12.85
C ILE A 60 3.78 2.29 13.90
N TYR A 61 3.33 3.46 13.43
CA TYR A 61 2.94 4.55 14.31
C TYR A 61 1.54 4.36 14.87
N ALA A 62 1.31 4.95 16.03
CA ALA A 62 -0.02 5.10 16.61
C ALA A 62 -0.95 5.93 15.72
N GLY A 63 -2.26 5.72 15.84
CA GLY A 63 -3.28 6.39 15.04
C GLY A 63 -3.70 5.63 13.78
N SER A 64 -3.17 4.42 13.56
CA SER A 64 -3.55 3.58 12.41
C SER A 64 -4.41 2.39 12.83
N THR A 65 -5.28 1.93 11.90
CA THR A 65 -6.11 0.73 12.07
C THR A 65 -5.82 -0.23 10.92
N ILE A 66 -5.46 -1.45 11.27
CA ILE A 66 -5.00 -2.47 10.31
C ILE A 66 -5.83 -3.74 10.51
N GLY A 67 -6.34 -4.29 9.44
CA GLY A 67 -7.13 -5.52 9.42
C GLY A 67 -6.31 -6.78 9.72
N ALA A 68 -6.90 -7.93 9.48
CA ALA A 68 -6.30 -9.22 9.75
C ALA A 68 -5.19 -9.59 8.72
N ARG A 69 -4.23 -10.41 9.17
CA ARG A 69 -3.18 -11.02 8.32
C ARG A 69 -2.32 -10.00 7.56
N LEU A 70 -2.00 -8.87 8.22
CA LEU A 70 -0.96 -7.98 7.72
C LEU A 70 0.36 -8.75 7.58
N GLU A 71 1.05 -8.60 6.46
CA GLU A 71 2.44 -9.03 6.32
C GLU A 71 3.33 -7.83 6.00
N THR A 72 4.37 -7.58 6.80
CA THR A 72 5.38 -6.57 6.48
C THR A 72 6.66 -7.22 5.96
N GLY A 73 7.35 -6.55 5.06
CA GLY A 73 8.76 -6.80 4.76
C GLY A 73 9.64 -6.15 5.84
N GLN A 74 10.92 -6.53 5.85
CA GLN A 74 11.91 -5.94 6.76
C GLN A 74 12.00 -4.42 6.57
N GLY A 75 12.01 -3.68 7.67
CA GLY A 75 12.19 -2.22 7.66
C GLY A 75 11.05 -1.45 7.00
N ALA A 76 9.87 -2.03 6.87
CA ALA A 76 8.69 -1.29 6.42
C ALA A 76 8.31 -0.19 7.42
N SER A 77 7.80 0.93 6.93
CA SER A 77 7.31 2.04 7.74
C SER A 77 5.85 2.30 7.45
N ILE A 78 5.01 2.32 8.48
CA ILE A 78 3.59 2.68 8.38
C ILE A 78 3.35 3.81 9.37
N ARG A 79 3.09 5.00 8.85
CA ARG A 79 2.82 6.19 9.66
C ARG A 79 1.40 6.21 10.21
N GLU A 80 1.06 7.30 10.85
CA GLU A 80 -0.25 7.55 11.47
C GLU A 80 -1.37 7.70 10.44
N ASP A 81 -2.61 7.60 10.91
CA ASP A 81 -3.85 7.78 10.15
C ASP A 81 -3.96 6.89 8.90
N ASN A 82 -3.34 5.72 8.93
CA ASN A 82 -3.52 4.71 7.89
C ASN A 82 -4.66 3.75 8.26
N VAL A 83 -5.51 3.41 7.29
CA VAL A 83 -6.49 2.35 7.41
C VAL A 83 -6.20 1.29 6.36
N LEU A 84 -5.88 0.07 6.80
CA LEU A 84 -5.59 -1.07 5.95
C LEU A 84 -6.63 -2.16 6.17
N GLY A 85 -7.11 -2.75 5.10
CA GLY A 85 -7.98 -3.92 5.13
C GLY A 85 -7.26 -5.22 5.50
N ASP A 86 -7.89 -6.35 5.22
CA ASP A 86 -7.34 -7.68 5.46
C ASP A 86 -6.38 -8.13 4.37
N ASP A 87 -5.45 -9.04 4.70
CA ASP A 87 -4.52 -9.66 3.74
C ASP A 87 -3.66 -8.64 2.98
N VAL A 88 -3.28 -7.54 3.62
CA VAL A 88 -2.39 -6.54 3.03
C VAL A 88 -0.94 -6.94 3.25
N SER A 89 -0.13 -6.85 2.18
CA SER A 89 1.33 -6.97 2.31
C SER A 89 2.03 -5.65 2.01
N VAL A 90 2.93 -5.24 2.93
CA VAL A 90 3.74 -4.02 2.82
C VAL A 90 5.20 -4.43 2.70
N GLY A 91 5.79 -4.28 1.54
CA GLY A 91 7.11 -4.80 1.17
C GLY A 91 8.28 -4.21 1.96
N THR A 92 9.45 -4.82 1.80
CA THR A 92 10.70 -4.37 2.42
C THR A 92 10.96 -2.89 2.11
N HIS A 93 11.26 -2.10 3.15
CA HIS A 93 11.52 -0.66 3.05
C HIS A 93 10.44 0.14 2.31
N ALA A 94 9.23 -0.37 2.19
CA ALA A 94 8.12 0.44 1.73
C ALA A 94 7.71 1.43 2.82
N ALA A 95 7.36 2.65 2.40
CA ALA A 95 6.90 3.73 3.27
C ALA A 95 5.44 4.07 2.96
N LEU A 96 4.57 3.81 3.92
CA LEU A 96 3.22 4.32 3.93
C LEU A 96 3.23 5.56 4.84
N GLU A 97 3.26 6.74 4.22
CA GLU A 97 3.12 8.00 4.94
C GLU A 97 1.69 8.14 5.48
N PHE A 98 1.31 9.26 6.01
CA PHE A 98 0.01 9.42 6.68
C PHE A 98 -1.18 9.38 5.71
N GLY A 99 -2.33 8.99 6.24
CA GLY A 99 -3.64 9.23 5.61
C GLY A 99 -4.01 8.28 4.48
N ASN A 100 -3.32 7.15 4.29
CA ASN A 100 -3.71 6.19 3.26
C ASN A 100 -4.94 5.38 3.68
N ARG A 101 -5.77 5.02 2.70
CA ARG A 101 -6.93 4.12 2.82
C ARG A 101 -6.73 2.96 1.86
N ILE A 102 -6.37 1.80 2.38
CA ILE A 102 -5.96 0.63 1.60
C ILE A 102 -6.95 -0.50 1.86
N GLY A 103 -7.55 -1.01 0.81
CA GLY A 103 -8.49 -2.13 0.84
C GLY A 103 -7.83 -3.46 1.19
N SER A 104 -8.55 -4.55 0.98
CA SER A 104 -8.10 -5.90 1.30
C SER A 104 -7.36 -6.55 0.12
N ARG A 105 -6.48 -7.52 0.40
CA ARG A 105 -5.69 -8.28 -0.59
C ARG A 105 -4.83 -7.40 -1.50
N VAL A 106 -4.38 -6.27 -0.95
CA VAL A 106 -3.49 -5.33 -1.63
C VAL A 106 -2.04 -5.74 -1.40
N ARG A 107 -1.27 -5.76 -2.48
CA ARG A 107 0.17 -5.98 -2.42
C ARG A 107 0.92 -4.68 -2.73
N VAL A 108 1.51 -4.08 -1.71
CA VAL A 108 2.47 -2.98 -1.83
C VAL A 108 3.87 -3.59 -1.82
N HIS A 109 4.59 -3.54 -2.93
CA HIS A 109 5.90 -4.20 -3.04
C HIS A 109 7.04 -3.38 -2.43
N THR A 110 8.27 -3.93 -2.46
CA THR A 110 9.50 -3.33 -1.93
C THR A 110 9.70 -1.89 -2.38
N GLY A 111 10.06 -1.01 -1.45
CA GLY A 111 10.46 0.37 -1.73
C GLY A 111 9.36 1.28 -2.26
N CYS A 112 8.10 0.89 -2.20
CA CYS A 112 6.99 1.77 -2.56
C CYS A 112 6.87 2.94 -1.58
N PHE A 113 6.41 4.08 -2.08
CA PHE A 113 6.08 5.27 -1.30
C PHE A 113 4.64 5.70 -1.57
N LEU A 114 3.83 5.80 -0.50
CA LEU A 114 2.42 6.16 -0.57
C LEU A 114 2.10 7.23 0.46
N GLU A 115 1.38 8.28 0.05
CA GLU A 115 0.88 9.33 0.93
C GLU A 115 -0.52 9.74 0.49
N LEU A 116 -1.47 9.84 1.42
CA LEU A 116 -2.87 10.22 1.18
C LEU A 116 -3.59 9.40 0.09
N THR A 117 -3.08 8.22 -0.22
CA THR A 117 -3.53 7.41 -1.35
C THR A 117 -4.73 6.55 -0.96
N THR A 118 -5.72 6.48 -1.85
CA THR A 118 -6.85 5.54 -1.73
C THR A 118 -6.64 4.36 -2.68
N ILE A 119 -6.54 3.16 -2.14
CA ILE A 119 -6.34 1.92 -2.90
C ILE A 119 -7.46 0.96 -2.58
N GLU A 120 -8.20 0.55 -3.59
CA GLU A 120 -9.26 -0.46 -3.43
C GLU A 120 -8.70 -1.87 -3.35
N ASP A 121 -9.58 -2.88 -3.22
CA ASP A 121 -9.22 -4.28 -3.07
C ASP A 121 -8.45 -4.85 -4.28
N ASP A 122 -7.69 -5.92 -4.05
CA ASP A 122 -7.05 -6.75 -5.08
C ASP A 122 -6.01 -6.01 -5.95
N VAL A 123 -5.49 -4.86 -5.50
CA VAL A 123 -4.51 -4.05 -6.22
C VAL A 123 -3.09 -4.59 -6.02
N PHE A 124 -2.30 -4.52 -7.09
CA PHE A 124 -0.87 -4.81 -7.07
C PHE A 124 -0.05 -3.56 -7.42
N LEU A 125 0.85 -3.17 -6.52
CA LEU A 125 1.88 -2.16 -6.75
C LEU A 125 3.24 -2.84 -6.86
N GLY A 126 3.88 -2.73 -8.01
CA GLY A 126 5.23 -3.25 -8.26
C GLY A 126 6.30 -2.53 -7.42
N PRO A 127 7.54 -3.07 -7.37
CA PRO A 127 8.62 -2.45 -6.60
C PRO A 127 8.85 -0.99 -6.98
N HIS A 128 9.13 -0.17 -5.96
CA HIS A 128 9.45 1.26 -6.14
C HIS A 128 8.39 2.08 -6.87
N VAL A 129 7.12 1.71 -6.75
CA VAL A 129 6.02 2.59 -7.19
C VAL A 129 5.93 3.75 -6.20
N VAL A 130 5.84 4.96 -6.74
CA VAL A 130 5.77 6.21 -5.97
C VAL A 130 4.48 6.94 -6.29
N PHE A 131 3.72 7.27 -5.25
CA PHE A 131 2.60 8.22 -5.34
C PHE A 131 3.07 9.55 -4.77
N THR A 132 2.92 10.60 -5.56
CA THR A 132 3.15 11.98 -5.11
C THR A 132 1.82 12.64 -4.83
N ASP A 133 1.77 13.53 -3.86
CA ASP A 133 0.56 14.17 -3.33
C ASP A 133 0.58 15.70 -3.50
N ASP A 134 1.77 16.31 -3.56
CA ASP A 134 1.93 17.76 -3.68
C ASP A 134 2.14 18.18 -5.15
N PRO A 135 1.15 18.86 -5.78
CA PRO A 135 1.29 19.37 -7.15
C PRO A 135 2.24 20.59 -7.24
N HIS A 136 2.52 21.26 -6.12
CA HIS A 136 3.33 22.49 -6.06
C HIS A 136 4.29 22.45 -4.88
N PRO A 137 5.35 21.64 -4.89
CA PRO A 137 6.29 21.53 -3.78
C PRO A 137 6.75 22.91 -3.26
N MET A 138 6.77 23.05 -1.92
CA MET A 138 7.00 24.31 -1.20
C MET A 138 5.85 25.33 -1.32
N CYS A 139 4.66 24.90 -1.69
CA CYS A 139 3.47 25.77 -1.69
C CYS A 139 3.13 26.23 -0.26
N PRO A 140 2.97 27.54 -0.01
CA PRO A 140 2.52 28.04 1.29
C PRO A 140 1.12 27.53 1.69
N ALA A 141 0.27 27.18 0.70
CA ALA A 141 -1.06 26.62 0.87
C ALA A 141 -1.07 25.09 0.66
N TYR A 142 -0.01 24.39 1.06
CA TYR A 142 0.16 22.95 0.85
C TYR A 142 -1.09 22.15 1.25
N LEU A 143 -1.64 22.41 2.45
CA LEU A 143 -2.79 21.67 2.96
C LEU A 143 -4.07 21.82 2.11
N ASP A 144 -4.18 22.89 1.33
CA ASP A 144 -5.32 23.13 0.43
C ASP A 144 -5.13 22.47 -0.94
N CYS A 145 -3.87 22.18 -1.28
CA CYS A 145 -3.47 21.70 -2.61
C CYS A 145 -3.22 20.19 -2.66
N VAL A 146 -2.79 19.59 -1.55
CA VAL A 146 -2.36 18.19 -1.49
C VAL A 146 -3.48 17.23 -1.87
N ARG A 147 -3.16 16.26 -2.72
CA ARG A 147 -4.12 15.27 -3.24
C ARG A 147 -3.43 13.94 -3.50
N GLY A 148 -3.80 12.92 -2.76
CA GLY A 148 -3.35 11.55 -3.03
C GLY A 148 -3.94 10.97 -4.33
N GLY A 149 -3.33 9.91 -4.82
CA GLY A 149 -3.84 9.15 -5.94
C GLY A 149 -4.97 8.21 -5.54
N VAL A 150 -5.75 7.76 -6.53
CA VAL A 150 -6.80 6.75 -6.35
C VAL A 150 -6.51 5.55 -7.25
N VAL A 151 -6.51 4.34 -6.68
CA VAL A 151 -6.32 3.10 -7.44
C VAL A 151 -7.53 2.21 -7.24
N ARG A 152 -8.25 1.96 -8.30
CA ARG A 152 -9.46 1.15 -8.28
C ARG A 152 -9.16 -0.34 -8.25
N LYS A 153 -10.17 -1.10 -7.86
CA LYS A 153 -10.09 -2.55 -7.66
C LYS A 153 -9.38 -3.27 -8.79
N GLY A 154 -8.51 -4.21 -8.45
CA GLY A 154 -7.84 -5.08 -9.40
C GLY A 154 -6.78 -4.43 -10.29
N ALA A 155 -6.55 -3.12 -10.18
CA ALA A 155 -5.54 -2.45 -11.00
C ALA A 155 -4.11 -2.91 -10.63
N ARG A 156 -3.21 -2.82 -11.61
CA ARG A 156 -1.81 -3.23 -11.48
C ARG A 156 -0.89 -2.13 -11.96
N ILE A 157 0.06 -1.76 -11.12
CA ILE A 157 1.05 -0.73 -11.43
C ILE A 157 2.43 -1.38 -11.47
N GLY A 158 3.09 -1.30 -12.63
CA GLY A 158 4.41 -1.85 -12.86
C GLY A 158 5.50 -1.13 -12.06
N ALA A 159 6.62 -1.83 -11.84
CA ALA A 159 7.74 -1.35 -11.04
C ALA A 159 8.27 0.03 -11.52
N ASN A 160 8.79 0.82 -10.58
CA ASN A 160 9.40 2.15 -10.85
C ASN A 160 8.46 3.14 -11.54
N SER A 161 7.15 2.99 -11.39
CA SER A 161 6.18 3.96 -11.91
C SER A 161 5.94 5.08 -10.91
N THR A 162 5.72 6.29 -11.41
CA THR A 162 5.37 7.47 -10.63
C THR A 162 3.95 7.91 -10.98
N ILE A 163 3.11 8.05 -9.97
CA ILE A 163 1.72 8.50 -10.10
C ILE A 163 1.64 9.92 -9.55
N LEU A 164 1.24 10.87 -10.38
CA LEU A 164 1.17 12.27 -10.01
C LEU A 164 -0.06 12.59 -9.16
N PRO A 165 -0.07 13.73 -8.44
CA PRO A 165 -1.13 14.09 -7.49
C PRO A 165 -2.53 14.06 -8.12
N GLY A 166 -3.47 13.44 -7.41
CA GLY A 166 -4.88 13.37 -7.83
C GLY A 166 -5.19 12.48 -9.02
N VAL A 167 -4.21 11.71 -9.51
CA VAL A 167 -4.44 10.77 -10.62
C VAL A 167 -5.28 9.58 -10.15
N GLU A 168 -6.23 9.16 -10.98
CA GLU A 168 -7.01 7.93 -10.80
C GLU A 168 -6.58 6.84 -11.78
N ILE A 169 -6.31 5.63 -11.25
CA ILE A 169 -6.07 4.41 -12.04
C ILE A 169 -7.35 3.56 -11.97
N GLY A 170 -8.00 3.37 -13.10
CA GLY A 170 -9.27 2.66 -13.22
C GLY A 170 -9.20 1.19 -12.85
N ALA A 171 -10.37 0.59 -12.59
CA ALA A 171 -10.47 -0.82 -12.22
C ALA A 171 -9.84 -1.74 -13.29
N ASP A 172 -9.10 -2.76 -12.84
CA ASP A 172 -8.40 -3.72 -13.69
C ASP A 172 -7.43 -3.10 -14.71
N ALA A 173 -7.12 -1.82 -14.62
CA ALA A 173 -6.14 -1.17 -15.49
C ALA A 173 -4.72 -1.69 -15.22
N LEU A 174 -3.86 -1.59 -16.24
CA LEU A 174 -2.45 -1.93 -16.17
C LEU A 174 -1.58 -0.72 -16.52
N VAL A 175 -0.75 -0.30 -15.60
CA VAL A 175 0.33 0.66 -15.84
C VAL A 175 1.64 -0.10 -16.05
N GLY A 176 2.28 0.07 -17.19
CA GLY A 176 3.57 -0.53 -17.50
C GLY A 176 4.68 0.01 -16.60
N ALA A 177 5.72 -0.82 -16.36
CA ALA A 177 6.85 -0.42 -15.52
C ALA A 177 7.57 0.84 -16.05
N GLY A 178 8.12 1.65 -15.14
CA GLY A 178 8.87 2.87 -15.49
C GLY A 178 8.00 4.02 -16.00
N SER A 179 6.69 3.98 -15.79
CA SER A 179 5.77 4.99 -16.31
C SER A 179 5.67 6.21 -15.39
N VAL A 180 5.41 7.39 -16.00
CA VAL A 180 5.00 8.60 -15.29
C VAL A 180 3.57 8.93 -15.68
N VAL A 181 2.62 8.64 -14.78
CA VAL A 181 1.19 8.78 -15.01
C VAL A 181 0.73 10.16 -14.53
N ARG A 182 0.24 10.99 -15.45
CA ARG A 182 -0.16 12.37 -15.21
C ARG A 182 -1.66 12.62 -15.35
N THR A 183 -2.38 11.66 -15.88
CA THR A 183 -3.81 11.75 -16.17
C THR A 183 -4.49 10.43 -15.79
N THR A 184 -5.80 10.49 -15.59
CA THR A 184 -6.59 9.29 -15.28
C THR A 184 -6.41 8.20 -16.33
N VAL A 185 -6.16 6.97 -15.84
CA VAL A 185 -6.13 5.75 -16.65
C VAL A 185 -7.52 5.12 -16.61
N PRO A 186 -8.20 4.94 -17.76
CA PRO A 186 -9.53 4.32 -17.79
C PRO A 186 -9.52 2.87 -17.26
N PRO A 187 -10.68 2.35 -16.79
CA PRO A 187 -10.79 0.93 -16.42
C PRO A 187 -10.34 0.02 -17.58
N ARG A 188 -9.63 -1.07 -17.23
CA ARG A 188 -9.10 -2.08 -18.15
C ARG A 188 -8.09 -1.55 -19.18
N GLY A 189 -7.82 -0.25 -19.18
CA GLY A 189 -6.83 0.37 -20.06
C GLY A 189 -5.40 -0.04 -19.72
N VAL A 190 -4.54 -0.10 -20.75
CA VAL A 190 -3.11 -0.36 -20.60
C VAL A 190 -2.33 0.88 -21.01
N TRP A 191 -1.61 1.45 -20.06
CA TRP A 191 -0.85 2.68 -20.26
C TRP A 191 0.61 2.48 -19.88
N ALA A 192 1.53 3.08 -20.64
CA ALA A 192 2.95 3.03 -20.32
C ALA A 192 3.75 4.21 -20.87
N GLY A 193 4.94 4.40 -20.36
CA GLY A 193 5.93 5.38 -20.82
C GLY A 193 6.04 6.62 -19.93
N ASN A 194 6.90 7.56 -20.35
CA ASN A 194 7.10 8.86 -19.71
C ASN A 194 7.02 9.99 -20.75
N PRO A 195 5.92 10.76 -20.80
CA PRO A 195 4.68 10.55 -20.06
C PRO A 195 3.96 9.26 -20.47
N ALA A 196 3.20 8.67 -19.55
CA ALA A 196 2.38 7.50 -19.86
C ALA A 196 1.29 7.86 -20.87
N ILE A 197 1.15 7.02 -21.89
CA ILE A 197 0.12 7.11 -22.92
C ILE A 197 -0.60 5.77 -23.03
N GLU A 198 -1.79 5.80 -23.60
CA GLU A 198 -2.55 4.58 -23.87
C GLU A 198 -1.85 3.71 -24.91
N LEU A 199 -1.64 2.44 -24.59
CA LEU A 199 -1.19 1.40 -25.53
C LEU A 199 -2.36 0.61 -26.08
N THR A 200 -3.37 0.38 -25.26
CA THR A 200 -4.66 -0.22 -25.65
C THR A 200 -5.72 0.10 -24.59
N ASP A 201 -6.96 0.18 -25.04
CA ASP A 201 -8.14 0.41 -24.21
C ASP A 201 -8.59 -0.83 -23.42
N GLU A 202 -8.01 -2.01 -23.70
CA GLU A 202 -8.45 -3.27 -23.14
C GLU A 202 -7.27 -4.21 -22.87
N ILE A 203 -7.08 -4.57 -21.60
CA ILE A 203 -5.96 -5.39 -21.13
C ILE A 203 -5.90 -6.77 -21.82
N THR A 204 -7.03 -7.35 -22.18
CA THR A 204 -7.07 -8.66 -22.87
C THR A 204 -6.53 -8.63 -24.29
N LYS A 205 -6.33 -7.43 -24.87
CA LYS A 205 -5.70 -7.26 -26.20
C LYS A 205 -4.17 -7.38 -26.17
N LEU A 206 -3.55 -7.50 -24.98
CA LEU A 206 -2.11 -7.66 -24.88
C LEU A 206 -1.63 -9.00 -25.42
N LYS A 207 -1.05 -8.97 -26.63
CA LYS A 207 -0.59 -10.16 -27.35
C LYS A 207 0.48 -10.98 -26.61
N CYS A 208 1.28 -10.35 -25.76
CA CYS A 208 2.34 -11.02 -24.98
C CYS A 208 1.79 -12.06 -24.00
N PHE A 209 0.53 -11.97 -23.60
CA PHE A 209 -0.10 -12.89 -22.66
C PHE A 209 -0.83 -14.04 -23.35
N ALA A 210 -1.31 -13.85 -24.59
CA ALA A 210 -2.13 -14.83 -25.29
C ALA A 210 -1.38 -16.13 -25.67
N GLY A 211 -0.05 -16.09 -25.77
CA GLY A 211 0.75 -17.26 -26.17
C GLY A 211 1.76 -17.75 -25.13
N ILE A 212 2.24 -16.88 -24.24
CA ILE A 212 3.33 -17.19 -23.31
C ILE A 212 2.77 -17.54 -21.91
N PHE A 213 1.68 -16.90 -21.52
CA PHE A 213 1.04 -17.09 -20.21
C PHE A 213 -0.46 -17.41 -20.40
N PRO A 214 -0.84 -18.65 -20.70
CA PRO A 214 -2.22 -19.03 -21.02
C PRO A 214 -3.22 -18.77 -19.88
N HIS A 215 -2.73 -18.45 -18.68
CA HIS A 215 -3.56 -18.12 -17.52
C HIS A 215 -3.42 -16.66 -17.09
N ALA A 216 -2.67 -15.84 -17.84
CA ALA A 216 -2.55 -14.43 -17.51
C ALA A 216 -3.92 -13.75 -17.59
N TYR A 217 -4.29 -13.07 -16.50
CA TYR A 217 -5.58 -12.40 -16.37
C TYR A 217 -6.84 -13.27 -16.53
N SER A 218 -6.74 -14.58 -16.37
CA SER A 218 -7.87 -15.51 -16.44
C SER A 218 -9.00 -15.19 -15.45
N TRP A 219 -8.70 -14.44 -14.38
CA TRP A 219 -9.71 -13.95 -13.43
C TRP A 219 -10.59 -12.84 -14.02
N LEU A 220 -10.18 -12.11 -15.06
CA LEU A 220 -10.99 -11.11 -15.74
C LEU A 220 -12.09 -11.71 -16.62
N GLU A 221 -11.98 -13.00 -16.93
CA GLU A 221 -12.95 -13.73 -17.76
C GLU A 221 -14.08 -14.35 -16.92
N ARG A 222 -14.02 -14.23 -15.58
CA ARG A 222 -14.95 -14.87 -14.65
C ARG A 222 -16.08 -13.96 -14.15
N THR A 223 -16.32 -12.85 -14.83
CA THR A 223 -17.43 -11.94 -14.51
C THR A 223 -18.63 -12.17 -15.40
#